data_5948bbf5ef61fb9ec80f9c10a7021b81
#
_entry.id   5948bbf5ef61fb9ec80f9c10a7021b81
#
_cell.length_a   1.000
_cell.length_b   1.000
_cell.length_c   1.000
_cell.angle_alpha   90.00
_cell.angle_beta   90.00
_cell.angle_gamma   90.00
#
_symmetry.space_group_name_H-M   'P 1'
#
loop_
_entity.id
_entity.type
_entity.pdbx_description
1 polymer ?
#
loop_
_entity_poly.entity_id
_entity_poly.type
_entity_poly.pdbx_seq_one_letter_code
_entity_poly.pdbx_strand_id
1 'polypeptide(L)'
;MDKKTQQITTGAAVTAIFCLMLFMNRQTGGFFEEFLLFFFPLPMVAYAVQYGWKSSFPVLAAMALLSILFGNLLTIFYAVTEAVIGLVLGGCLYKKVEPMKTILAVMLLSAAANVTNTILLADLFGVGVGEQIAQMQEMMSEVFEKANVPILEEMLTAEYLLQMMVISMVLLGLIQGFVTYQLTIIVLQKLRFKIPKAKSIFTIYPPRWIG
;
A
#
# COMPACT_ATOMS: atom_id res chain seq x y z
N MET A 1 -5.00 -34.39 -6.89
CA MET A 1 -5.98 -33.31 -6.59
C MET A 1 -6.23 -32.55 -7.88
N ASP A 2 -7.47 -32.34 -8.25
CA ASP A 2 -7.83 -31.61 -9.46
C ASP A 2 -7.33 -30.14 -9.34
N LYS A 3 -6.86 -29.58 -10.48
CA LYS A 3 -6.33 -28.19 -10.51
C LYS A 3 -7.33 -27.17 -9.96
N LYS A 4 -8.62 -27.36 -10.21
CA LYS A 4 -9.68 -26.48 -9.69
C LYS A 4 -9.78 -26.57 -8.16
N THR A 5 -9.75 -27.78 -7.61
CA THR A 5 -9.79 -27.99 -6.15
C THR A 5 -8.59 -27.35 -5.47
N GLN A 6 -7.38 -27.53 -6.02
CA GLN A 6 -6.18 -26.89 -5.50
C GLN A 6 -6.27 -25.35 -5.52
N GLN A 7 -6.81 -24.80 -6.59
CA GLN A 7 -7.02 -23.36 -6.72
C GLN A 7 -7.97 -22.81 -5.65
N ILE A 8 -9.11 -23.48 -5.44
CA ILE A 8 -10.10 -23.09 -4.42
C ILE A 8 -9.49 -23.21 -3.02
N THR A 9 -8.81 -24.30 -2.72
CA THR A 9 -8.17 -24.52 -1.40
C THR A 9 -7.10 -23.46 -1.12
N THR A 10 -6.25 -23.14 -2.11
CA THR A 10 -5.24 -22.10 -1.95
C THR A 10 -5.90 -20.73 -1.78
N GLY A 11 -6.97 -20.44 -2.54
CA GLY A 11 -7.75 -19.21 -2.40
C GLY A 11 -8.33 -19.06 -0.99
N ALA A 12 -8.93 -20.12 -0.46
CA ALA A 12 -9.45 -20.14 0.90
C ALA A 12 -8.33 -19.93 1.96
N ALA A 13 -7.18 -20.57 1.77
CA ALA A 13 -6.05 -20.44 2.70
C ALA A 13 -5.49 -19.00 2.73
N VAL A 14 -5.26 -18.36 1.58
CA VAL A 14 -4.74 -16.98 1.55
C VAL A 14 -5.77 -15.98 2.07
N THR A 15 -7.06 -16.22 1.81
CA THR A 15 -8.15 -15.40 2.36
C THR A 15 -8.26 -15.55 3.87
N ALA A 16 -8.05 -16.76 4.41
CA ALA A 16 -8.01 -17.00 5.85
C ALA A 16 -6.81 -16.28 6.52
N ILE A 17 -5.63 -16.28 5.91
CA ILE A 17 -4.47 -15.53 6.41
C ILE A 17 -4.79 -14.04 6.44
N PHE A 18 -5.37 -13.50 5.37
CA PHE A 18 -5.79 -12.11 5.30
C PHE A 18 -6.82 -11.76 6.40
N CYS A 19 -7.80 -12.64 6.62
CA CYS A 19 -8.79 -12.49 7.67
C CYS A 19 -8.16 -12.49 9.07
N LEU A 20 -7.17 -13.35 9.33
CA LEU A 20 -6.42 -13.35 10.58
C LEU A 20 -5.69 -12.03 10.82
N MET A 21 -5.09 -11.44 9.78
CA MET A 21 -4.44 -10.14 9.88
C MET A 21 -5.44 -9.03 10.24
N LEU A 22 -6.61 -9.00 9.61
CA LEU A 22 -7.70 -8.07 9.94
C LEU A 22 -8.17 -8.25 11.39
N PHE A 23 -8.37 -9.51 11.80
CA PHE A 23 -8.79 -9.83 13.17
C PHE A 23 -7.76 -9.39 14.20
N MET A 24 -6.48 -9.66 13.97
CA MET A 24 -5.39 -9.19 14.83
C MET A 24 -5.38 -7.66 14.93
N ASN A 25 -5.51 -6.95 13.80
CA ASN A 25 -5.56 -5.49 13.81
C ASN A 25 -6.73 -4.96 14.64
N ARG A 26 -7.91 -5.55 14.47
CA ARG A 26 -9.10 -5.19 15.25
C ARG A 26 -8.92 -5.44 16.75
N GLN A 27 -8.35 -6.59 17.14
CA GLN A 27 -8.15 -6.95 18.56
C GLN A 27 -7.15 -6.01 19.25
N THR A 28 -6.19 -5.48 18.51
CA THR A 28 -5.18 -4.56 19.03
C THR A 28 -5.59 -3.08 18.91
N GLY A 29 -6.85 -2.80 18.54
CA GLY A 29 -7.34 -1.43 18.39
C GLY A 29 -6.67 -0.65 17.26
N GLY A 30 -6.13 -1.33 16.24
CA GLY A 30 -5.43 -0.70 15.13
C GLY A 30 -3.94 -0.44 15.37
N PHE A 31 -3.38 -0.89 16.49
CA PHE A 31 -1.97 -0.63 16.84
C PHE A 31 -0.98 -1.13 15.78
N PHE A 32 -1.31 -2.22 15.10
CA PHE A 32 -0.47 -2.80 14.05
C PHE A 32 -0.83 -2.32 12.63
N GLU A 33 -1.74 -1.37 12.47
CA GLU A 33 -2.27 -0.98 11.16
C GLU A 33 -1.18 -0.53 10.19
N GLU A 34 -0.27 0.33 10.63
CA GLU A 34 0.85 0.81 9.82
C GLU A 34 1.80 -0.31 9.37
N PHE A 35 2.07 -1.29 10.24
CA PHE A 35 2.88 -2.45 9.89
C PHE A 35 2.14 -3.39 8.93
N LEU A 36 0.84 -3.59 9.16
CA LEU A 36 0.02 -4.46 8.34
C LEU A 36 -0.18 -3.94 6.92
N LEU A 37 -0.07 -2.64 6.68
CA LEU A 37 -0.07 -2.05 5.33
C LEU A 37 0.92 -2.76 4.39
N PHE A 38 2.11 -3.10 4.88
CA PHE A 38 3.11 -3.80 4.07
C PHE A 38 2.83 -5.31 3.92
N PHE A 39 2.03 -5.89 4.79
CA PHE A 39 1.74 -7.32 4.80
C PHE A 39 0.41 -7.67 4.13
N PHE A 40 -0.57 -6.78 4.11
CA PHE A 40 -1.87 -7.00 3.46
C PHE A 40 -1.79 -7.41 1.98
N PRO A 41 -0.84 -6.91 1.17
CA PRO A 41 -0.70 -7.36 -0.21
C PRO A 41 -0.24 -8.81 -0.35
N LEU A 42 0.53 -9.34 0.62
CA LEU A 42 1.25 -10.62 0.49
C LEU A 42 0.33 -11.82 0.22
N PRO A 43 -0.79 -12.04 0.93
CA PRO A 43 -1.69 -13.15 0.66
C PRO A 43 -2.22 -13.12 -0.77
N MET A 44 -2.58 -11.92 -1.25
CA MET A 44 -3.09 -11.73 -2.60
C MET A 44 -2.02 -11.96 -3.66
N VAL A 45 -0.79 -11.45 -3.44
CA VAL A 45 0.36 -11.71 -4.32
C VAL A 45 0.65 -13.19 -4.41
N ALA A 46 0.69 -13.90 -3.27
CA ALA A 46 0.96 -15.33 -3.22
C ALA A 46 -0.03 -16.15 -4.05
N TYR A 47 -1.28 -15.73 -4.07
CA TYR A 47 -2.30 -16.35 -4.92
C TYR A 47 -2.16 -15.94 -6.39
N ALA A 48 -2.05 -14.63 -6.66
CA ALA A 48 -2.03 -14.11 -8.02
C ALA A 48 -0.80 -14.54 -8.82
N VAL A 49 0.35 -14.74 -8.16
CA VAL A 49 1.57 -15.26 -8.80
C VAL A 49 1.44 -16.72 -9.25
N GLN A 50 0.53 -17.48 -8.65
CA GLN A 50 0.29 -18.88 -9.02
C GLN A 50 -0.79 -19.04 -10.09
N TYR A 51 -1.89 -18.30 -9.96
CA TYR A 51 -3.11 -18.52 -10.72
C TYR A 51 -3.46 -17.38 -11.69
N GLY A 52 -2.72 -16.27 -11.62
CA GLY A 52 -2.88 -15.11 -12.51
C GLY A 52 -4.12 -14.26 -12.21
N TRP A 53 -4.30 -13.19 -12.97
CA TRP A 53 -5.28 -12.14 -12.75
C TRP A 53 -6.73 -12.62 -12.68
N LYS A 54 -7.16 -13.38 -13.73
CA LYS A 54 -8.56 -13.77 -13.85
C LYS A 54 -9.05 -14.62 -12.68
N SER A 55 -8.19 -15.51 -12.22
CA SER A 55 -8.49 -16.42 -11.11
C SER A 55 -8.46 -15.72 -9.75
N SER A 56 -7.84 -14.54 -9.67
CA SER A 56 -7.64 -13.80 -8.42
C SER A 56 -8.81 -12.87 -8.08
N PHE A 57 -9.66 -12.50 -9.03
CA PHE A 57 -10.81 -11.63 -8.76
C PHE A 57 -11.80 -12.18 -7.71
N PRO A 58 -12.19 -13.47 -7.71
CA PRO A 58 -13.05 -13.99 -6.65
C PRO A 58 -12.39 -13.93 -5.26
N VAL A 59 -11.06 -14.14 -5.19
CA VAL A 59 -10.31 -14.05 -3.94
C VAL A 59 -10.25 -12.60 -3.46
N LEU A 60 -10.03 -11.64 -4.37
CA LEU A 60 -10.09 -10.21 -4.05
C LEU A 60 -11.47 -9.81 -3.51
N ALA A 61 -12.53 -10.26 -4.15
CA ALA A 61 -13.90 -10.00 -3.69
C ALA A 61 -14.14 -10.58 -2.27
N ALA A 62 -13.65 -11.79 -2.00
CA ALA A 62 -13.74 -12.39 -0.68
C ALA A 62 -12.94 -11.59 0.36
N MET A 63 -11.72 -11.14 0.03
CA MET A 63 -10.91 -10.28 0.91
C MET A 63 -11.60 -8.94 1.18
N ALA A 64 -12.21 -8.31 0.19
CA ALA A 64 -12.97 -7.07 0.36
C ALA A 64 -14.19 -7.27 1.28
N LEU A 65 -14.95 -8.35 1.11
CA LEU A 65 -16.06 -8.68 2.01
C LEU A 65 -15.60 -8.92 3.44
N LEU A 66 -14.49 -9.63 3.63
CA LEU A 66 -13.93 -9.85 4.98
C LEU A 66 -13.42 -8.55 5.60
N SER A 67 -12.87 -7.62 4.79
CA SER A 67 -12.47 -6.29 5.28
C SER A 67 -13.68 -5.52 5.84
N ILE A 68 -14.84 -5.60 5.19
CA ILE A 68 -16.08 -4.98 5.66
C ILE A 68 -16.57 -5.63 6.96
N LEU A 69 -16.43 -6.95 7.11
CA LEU A 69 -16.91 -7.68 8.29
C LEU A 69 -16.00 -7.51 9.51
N PHE A 70 -14.70 -7.47 9.31
CA PHE A 70 -13.71 -7.52 10.39
C PHE A 70 -12.89 -6.23 10.54
N GLY A 71 -12.83 -5.38 9.51
CA GLY A 71 -12.13 -4.11 9.55
C GLY A 71 -12.90 -3.01 10.28
N ASN A 72 -12.18 -2.02 10.81
CA ASN A 72 -12.76 -0.72 11.08
C ASN A 72 -12.81 0.09 9.77
N LEU A 73 -13.46 1.25 9.79
CA LEU A 73 -13.66 2.05 8.58
C LEU A 73 -12.34 2.38 7.85
N LEU A 74 -11.31 2.79 8.58
CA LEU A 74 -9.97 3.06 8.05
C LEU A 74 -9.34 1.80 7.45
N THR A 75 -9.35 0.71 8.23
CA THR A 75 -8.76 -0.57 7.81
C THR A 75 -9.42 -1.14 6.55
N ILE A 76 -10.73 -0.93 6.35
CA ILE A 76 -11.43 -1.40 5.13
C ILE A 76 -10.80 -0.78 3.89
N PHE A 77 -10.64 0.54 3.86
CA PHE A 77 -10.05 1.23 2.71
C PHE A 77 -8.62 0.78 2.44
N TYR A 78 -7.77 0.75 3.47
CA TYR A 78 -6.38 0.32 3.33
C TYR A 78 -6.27 -1.14 2.91
N ALA A 79 -6.96 -2.05 3.59
CA ALA A 79 -6.87 -3.48 3.32
C ALA A 79 -7.32 -3.86 1.90
N VAL A 80 -8.41 -3.24 1.42
CA VAL A 80 -8.89 -3.47 0.04
C VAL A 80 -7.92 -2.89 -0.98
N THR A 81 -7.42 -1.70 -0.75
CA THR A 81 -6.45 -1.05 -1.64
C THR A 81 -5.16 -1.85 -1.72
N GLU A 82 -4.64 -2.32 -0.59
CA GLU A 82 -3.44 -3.15 -0.55
C GLU A 82 -3.65 -4.53 -1.20
N ALA A 83 -4.85 -5.12 -1.08
CA ALA A 83 -5.18 -6.33 -1.81
C ALA A 83 -5.19 -6.09 -3.34
N VAL A 84 -5.65 -4.93 -3.81
CA VAL A 84 -5.57 -4.55 -5.23
C VAL A 84 -4.11 -4.37 -5.67
N ILE A 85 -3.27 -3.70 -4.87
CA ILE A 85 -1.83 -3.57 -5.14
C ILE A 85 -1.20 -4.97 -5.23
N GLY A 86 -1.56 -5.87 -4.30
CA GLY A 86 -1.14 -7.26 -4.31
C GLY A 86 -1.56 -8.02 -5.57
N LEU A 87 -2.78 -7.80 -6.05
CA LEU A 87 -3.26 -8.37 -7.30
C LEU A 87 -2.42 -7.92 -8.49
N VAL A 88 -2.15 -6.62 -8.60
CA VAL A 88 -1.33 -6.05 -9.68
C VAL A 88 0.09 -6.61 -9.63
N LEU A 89 0.71 -6.58 -8.47
CA LEU A 89 2.08 -7.10 -8.26
C LEU A 89 2.17 -8.59 -8.62
N GLY A 90 1.27 -9.42 -8.05
CA GLY A 90 1.24 -10.85 -8.32
C GLY A 90 0.96 -11.17 -9.79
N GLY A 91 0.07 -10.41 -10.42
CA GLY A 91 -0.24 -10.53 -11.85
C GLY A 91 0.94 -10.16 -12.76
N CYS A 92 1.71 -9.13 -12.42
CA CYS A 92 2.95 -8.77 -13.14
C CYS A 92 3.99 -9.88 -13.00
N LEU A 93 4.16 -10.43 -11.80
CA LEU A 93 5.08 -11.55 -11.55
C LEU A 93 4.64 -12.84 -12.30
N TYR A 94 3.33 -13.12 -12.33
CA TYR A 94 2.78 -14.24 -13.10
C TYR A 94 3.10 -14.13 -14.60
N LYS A 95 2.93 -12.93 -15.16
CA LYS A 95 3.24 -12.63 -16.57
C LYS A 95 4.72 -12.45 -16.83
N LYS A 96 5.58 -12.56 -15.82
CA LYS A 96 7.03 -12.34 -15.92
C LYS A 96 7.38 -10.97 -16.51
N VAL A 97 6.63 -9.95 -16.15
CA VAL A 97 6.90 -8.56 -16.53
C VAL A 97 8.28 -8.17 -16.01
N GLU A 98 8.95 -7.31 -16.75
CA GLU A 98 10.28 -6.81 -16.39
C GLU A 98 10.28 -6.20 -14.97
N PRO A 99 11.24 -6.55 -14.09
CA PRO A 99 11.27 -6.10 -12.70
C PRO A 99 11.12 -4.58 -12.54
N MET A 100 11.81 -3.81 -13.38
CA MET A 100 11.76 -2.34 -13.32
C MET A 100 10.36 -1.80 -13.59
N LYS A 101 9.67 -2.34 -14.61
CA LYS A 101 8.28 -1.95 -14.92
C LYS A 101 7.33 -2.34 -13.81
N THR A 102 7.56 -3.50 -13.18
CA THR A 102 6.74 -3.98 -12.05
C THR A 102 6.92 -3.07 -10.84
N ILE A 103 8.16 -2.72 -10.48
CA ILE A 103 8.45 -1.78 -9.39
C ILE A 103 7.77 -0.44 -9.63
N LEU A 104 7.97 0.14 -10.81
CA LEU A 104 7.36 1.44 -11.16
C LEU A 104 5.84 1.38 -11.11
N ALA A 105 5.22 0.32 -11.64
CA ALA A 105 3.77 0.15 -11.61
C ALA A 105 3.23 0.08 -10.17
N VAL A 106 3.90 -0.66 -9.28
CA VAL A 106 3.51 -0.79 -7.88
C VAL A 106 3.71 0.53 -7.14
N MET A 107 4.85 1.20 -7.34
CA MET A 107 5.13 2.51 -6.71
C MET A 107 4.08 3.55 -7.12
N LEU A 108 3.78 3.67 -8.40
CA LEU A 108 2.77 4.63 -8.91
C LEU A 108 1.37 4.28 -8.40
N LEU A 109 1.02 2.99 -8.36
CA LEU A 109 -0.26 2.54 -7.85
C LEU A 109 -0.40 2.82 -6.35
N SER A 110 0.66 2.58 -5.55
CA SER A 110 0.68 2.89 -4.11
C SER A 110 0.60 4.40 -3.87
N ALA A 111 1.28 5.22 -4.67
CA ALA A 111 1.18 6.68 -4.56
C ALA A 111 -0.25 7.16 -4.89
N ALA A 112 -0.85 6.68 -5.96
CA ALA A 112 -2.23 6.98 -6.31
C ALA A 112 -3.22 6.53 -5.23
N ALA A 113 -3.00 5.33 -4.67
CA ALA A 113 -3.79 4.77 -3.59
C ALA A 113 -3.74 5.62 -2.31
N ASN A 114 -2.56 6.07 -1.90
CA ASN A 114 -2.41 6.95 -0.73
C ASN A 114 -3.16 8.27 -0.89
N VAL A 115 -3.01 8.93 -2.04
CA VAL A 115 -3.74 10.17 -2.33
C VAL A 115 -5.24 9.93 -2.32
N THR A 116 -5.71 8.87 -3.00
CA THR A 116 -7.14 8.54 -3.08
C THR A 116 -7.72 8.21 -1.71
N ASN A 117 -7.05 7.37 -0.92
CA ASN A 117 -7.49 7.00 0.42
C ASN A 117 -7.58 8.23 1.33
N THR A 118 -6.60 9.13 1.28
CA THR A 118 -6.63 10.35 2.10
C THR A 118 -7.80 11.26 1.75
N ILE A 119 -8.07 11.46 0.44
CA ILE A 119 -9.21 12.28 0.01
C ILE A 119 -10.54 11.64 0.44
N LEU A 120 -10.71 10.32 0.18
CA LEU A 120 -11.93 9.59 0.55
C LEU A 120 -12.17 9.60 2.06
N LEU A 121 -11.12 9.44 2.85
CA LEU A 121 -11.23 9.46 4.31
C LEU A 121 -11.54 10.85 4.83
N ALA A 122 -10.92 11.91 4.26
CA ALA A 122 -11.21 13.29 4.60
C ALA A 122 -12.70 13.60 4.38
N ASP A 123 -13.24 13.24 3.22
CA ASP A 123 -14.66 13.43 2.90
C ASP A 123 -15.57 12.63 3.83
N LEU A 124 -15.19 11.39 4.16
CA LEU A 124 -16.02 10.48 4.97
C LEU A 124 -16.08 10.89 6.44
N PHE A 125 -15.01 11.47 6.97
CA PHE A 125 -14.97 11.98 8.36
C PHE A 125 -15.45 13.42 8.47
N GLY A 126 -15.82 14.05 7.35
CA GLY A 126 -16.28 15.44 7.31
C GLY A 126 -15.19 16.45 7.67
N VAL A 127 -13.94 16.02 7.73
CA VAL A 127 -12.78 16.87 7.95
C VAL A 127 -12.21 17.23 6.59
N GLY A 128 -12.70 18.31 6.01
CA GLY A 128 -12.23 18.79 4.70
C GLY A 128 -10.72 19.01 4.69
N VAL A 129 -10.10 18.84 3.54
CA VAL A 129 -8.65 19.08 3.36
C VAL A 129 -8.27 20.50 3.85
N GLY A 130 -9.17 21.48 3.68
CA GLY A 130 -8.99 22.85 4.17
C GLY A 130 -8.91 22.94 5.71
N GLU A 131 -9.70 22.16 6.44
CA GLU A 131 -9.66 22.12 7.91
C GLU A 131 -8.38 21.47 8.42
N GLN A 132 -7.92 20.40 7.74
CA GLN A 132 -6.64 19.77 8.07
C GLN A 132 -5.47 20.75 7.86
N ILE A 133 -5.51 21.55 6.79
CA ILE A 133 -4.49 22.57 6.53
C ILE A 133 -4.55 23.67 7.60
N ALA A 134 -5.75 24.12 7.98
CA ALA A 134 -5.90 25.11 9.04
C ALA A 134 -5.35 24.64 10.39
N GLN A 135 -5.65 23.39 10.77
CA GLN A 135 -5.07 22.77 11.98
C GLN A 135 -3.55 22.64 11.89
N MET A 136 -3.02 22.28 10.71
CA MET A 136 -1.57 22.21 10.52
C MET A 136 -0.92 23.59 10.61
N GLN A 137 -1.55 24.65 10.06
CA GLN A 137 -1.08 26.02 10.20
C GLN A 137 -1.02 26.43 11.68
N GLU A 138 -2.09 26.18 12.43
CA GLU A 138 -2.16 26.52 13.86
C GLU A 138 -1.07 25.80 14.66
N MET A 139 -0.88 24.49 14.47
CA MET A 139 0.16 23.73 15.14
C MET A 139 1.56 24.22 14.78
N MET A 140 1.81 24.53 13.51
CA MET A 140 3.12 25.00 13.07
C MET A 140 3.40 26.43 13.54
N SER A 141 2.42 27.33 13.55
CA SER A 141 2.59 28.68 14.09
C SER A 141 2.97 28.65 15.58
N GLU A 142 2.31 27.81 16.39
CA GLU A 142 2.70 27.61 17.80
C GLU A 142 4.15 27.12 17.97
N VAL A 143 4.58 26.21 17.11
CA VAL A 143 5.97 25.67 17.16
C VAL A 143 6.97 26.76 16.80
N PHE A 144 6.71 27.57 15.77
CA PHE A 144 7.62 28.62 15.34
C PHE A 144 7.64 29.81 16.29
N GLU A 145 6.50 30.16 16.90
CA GLU A 145 6.45 31.15 17.95
C GLU A 145 7.32 30.73 19.15
N LYS A 146 7.17 29.48 19.62
CA LYS A 146 8.00 28.93 20.70
C LYS A 146 9.48 28.83 20.34
N ALA A 147 9.80 28.59 19.06
CA ALA A 147 11.17 28.53 18.54
C ALA A 147 11.78 29.91 18.26
N ASN A 148 11.00 30.99 18.38
CA ASN A 148 11.42 32.37 18.10
C ASN A 148 11.94 32.60 16.68
N VAL A 149 11.27 31.98 15.65
CA VAL A 149 11.65 32.04 14.24
C VAL A 149 10.47 32.61 13.40
N PRO A 150 10.15 33.90 13.52
CA PRO A 150 8.96 34.49 12.92
C PRO A 150 8.99 34.52 11.37
N ILE A 151 10.18 34.50 10.75
CA ILE A 151 10.34 34.55 9.28
C ILE A 151 9.70 33.34 8.59
N LEU A 152 9.66 32.18 9.23
CA LEU A 152 9.06 30.96 8.70
C LEU A 152 7.52 30.99 8.76
N GLU A 153 6.95 31.79 9.62
CA GLU A 153 5.50 31.92 9.78
C GLU A 153 4.84 32.60 8.56
N GLU A 154 5.48 33.61 7.97
CA GLU A 154 5.03 34.28 6.75
C GLU A 154 5.06 33.36 5.51
N MET A 155 5.89 32.33 5.51
CA MET A 155 5.99 31.35 4.42
C MET A 155 4.94 30.24 4.50
N LEU A 156 4.26 30.06 5.64
CA LEU A 156 3.26 29.00 5.86
C LEU A 156 1.87 29.37 5.30
N THR A 157 1.83 29.67 4.03
CA THR A 157 0.52 29.85 3.36
C THR A 157 -0.22 28.52 3.25
N ALA A 158 -1.56 28.57 3.25
CA ALA A 158 -2.40 27.38 3.07
C ALA A 158 -2.06 26.63 1.79
N GLU A 159 -1.70 27.35 0.72
CA GLU A 159 -1.29 26.79 -0.57
C GLU A 159 0.04 26.01 -0.46
N TYR A 160 1.03 26.57 0.25
CA TYR A 160 2.30 25.91 0.48
C TYR A 160 2.13 24.61 1.29
N LEU A 161 1.32 24.66 2.36
CA LEU A 161 1.05 23.48 3.18
C LEU A 161 0.32 22.39 2.39
N LEU A 162 -0.64 22.76 1.54
CA LEU A 162 -1.32 21.83 0.65
C LEU A 162 -0.34 21.15 -0.32
N GLN A 163 0.55 21.92 -0.94
CA GLN A 163 1.58 21.37 -1.82
C GLN A 163 2.50 20.40 -1.07
N MET A 164 2.96 20.78 0.12
CA MET A 164 3.82 19.94 0.96
C MET A 164 3.10 18.64 1.36
N MET A 165 1.81 18.73 1.71
CA MET A 165 0.99 17.57 2.06
C MET A 165 0.87 16.60 0.88
N VAL A 166 0.53 17.09 -0.32
CA VAL A 166 0.42 16.25 -1.53
C VAL A 166 1.77 15.62 -1.89
N ILE A 167 2.84 16.39 -1.87
CA ILE A 167 4.20 15.87 -2.14
C ILE A 167 4.56 14.77 -1.14
N SER A 168 4.29 14.98 0.15
CA SER A 168 4.56 13.99 1.20
C SER A 168 3.77 12.71 0.99
N MET A 169 2.48 12.79 0.64
CA MET A 169 1.64 11.62 0.36
C MET A 169 2.16 10.82 -0.85
N VAL A 170 2.55 11.52 -1.91
CA VAL A 170 3.10 10.87 -3.10
C VAL A 170 4.43 10.19 -2.77
N LEU A 171 5.34 10.88 -2.06
CA LEU A 171 6.63 10.30 -1.65
C LEU A 171 6.45 9.08 -0.75
N LEU A 172 5.58 9.17 0.26
CA LEU A 172 5.26 8.05 1.15
C LEU A 172 4.70 6.87 0.35
N GLY A 173 3.78 7.11 -0.59
CA GLY A 173 3.23 6.06 -1.44
C GLY A 173 4.27 5.42 -2.35
N LEU A 174 5.20 6.19 -2.91
CA LEU A 174 6.31 5.65 -3.70
C LEU A 174 7.23 4.76 -2.85
N ILE A 175 7.59 5.21 -1.64
CA ILE A 175 8.41 4.44 -0.70
C ILE A 175 7.68 3.16 -0.28
N GLN A 176 6.39 3.26 0.07
CA GLN A 176 5.55 2.13 0.44
C GLN A 176 5.49 1.09 -0.68
N GLY A 177 5.23 1.50 -1.92
CA GLY A 177 5.20 0.60 -3.08
C GLY A 177 6.54 -0.11 -3.31
N PHE A 178 7.65 0.60 -3.15
CA PHE A 178 8.99 0.03 -3.23
C PHE A 178 9.24 -1.02 -2.13
N VAL A 179 8.92 -0.68 -0.87
CA VAL A 179 9.08 -1.61 0.28
C VAL A 179 8.19 -2.84 0.10
N THR A 180 6.93 -2.65 -0.29
CA THR A 180 5.97 -3.74 -0.56
C THR A 180 6.50 -4.68 -1.64
N TYR A 181 7.07 -4.15 -2.73
CA TYR A 181 7.70 -4.98 -3.77
C TYR A 181 8.86 -5.79 -3.20
N GLN A 182 9.79 -5.16 -2.47
CA GLN A 182 10.97 -5.84 -1.92
C GLN A 182 10.59 -6.92 -0.91
N LEU A 183 9.69 -6.59 0.02
CA LEU A 183 9.19 -7.52 1.01
C LEU A 183 8.51 -8.73 0.35
N THR A 184 7.68 -8.47 -0.65
CA THR A 184 7.02 -9.52 -1.43
C THR A 184 8.02 -10.47 -2.07
N ILE A 185 9.05 -9.95 -2.76
CA ILE A 185 10.06 -10.78 -3.39
C ILE A 185 10.81 -11.65 -2.38
N ILE A 186 11.20 -11.07 -1.23
CA ILE A 186 11.89 -11.81 -0.14
C ILE A 186 10.99 -12.94 0.38
N VAL A 187 9.72 -12.64 0.67
CA VAL A 187 8.77 -13.63 1.21
C VAL A 187 8.52 -14.75 0.20
N LEU A 188 8.26 -14.42 -1.07
CA LEU A 188 8.01 -15.42 -2.10
C LEU A 188 9.23 -16.30 -2.37
N GLN A 189 10.45 -15.74 -2.31
CA GLN A 189 11.68 -16.52 -2.41
C GLN A 189 11.85 -17.50 -1.24
N LYS A 190 11.59 -17.06 -0.01
CA LYS A 190 11.61 -17.93 1.18
C LYS A 190 10.56 -19.04 1.10
N LEU A 191 9.40 -18.76 0.53
CA LEU A 191 8.34 -19.74 0.27
C LEU A 191 8.61 -20.62 -0.96
N ARG A 192 9.78 -20.51 -1.58
CA ARG A 192 10.22 -21.29 -2.75
C ARG A 192 9.31 -21.14 -3.98
N PHE A 193 8.68 -20.00 -4.14
CA PHE A 193 7.97 -19.69 -5.38
C PHE A 193 8.97 -19.53 -6.54
N LYS A 194 8.60 -20.04 -7.72
CA LYS A 194 9.38 -19.87 -8.95
C LYS A 194 9.17 -18.46 -9.53
N ILE A 195 9.71 -17.45 -8.85
CA ILE A 195 9.71 -16.08 -9.34
C ILE A 195 11.03 -15.73 -10.03
N PRO A 196 11.03 -14.75 -10.95
CA PRO A 196 12.29 -14.25 -11.50
C PRO A 196 13.21 -13.85 -10.34
N LYS A 197 14.49 -14.26 -10.43
CA LYS A 197 15.47 -13.80 -9.42
C LYS A 197 15.45 -12.29 -9.42
N ALA A 198 15.09 -11.71 -8.28
CA ALA A 198 15.24 -10.27 -8.08
C ALA A 198 16.72 -9.96 -8.33
N LYS A 199 17.01 -9.19 -9.35
CA LYS A 199 18.34 -8.58 -9.44
C LYS A 199 18.49 -7.77 -8.17
N SER A 200 19.56 -8.03 -7.40
CA SER A 200 19.91 -7.23 -6.26
C SER A 200 19.84 -5.74 -6.67
N ILE A 201 19.30 -4.88 -5.82
CA ILE A 201 19.26 -3.44 -6.06
C ILE A 201 20.65 -2.92 -6.42
N PHE A 202 21.70 -3.50 -5.85
CA PHE A 202 23.11 -3.20 -6.14
C PHE A 202 23.56 -3.59 -7.56
N THR A 203 22.75 -4.34 -8.34
CA THR A 203 23.03 -4.68 -9.74
C THR A 203 22.16 -3.94 -10.74
N ILE A 204 21.27 -3.06 -10.27
CA ILE A 204 20.51 -2.13 -11.12
C ILE A 204 21.42 -0.95 -11.42
N TYR A 205 22.29 -1.10 -12.42
CA TYR A 205 23.02 0.04 -12.97
C TYR A 205 22.00 1.00 -13.61
N PRO A 206 22.07 2.29 -13.32
CA PRO A 206 21.30 3.27 -14.07
C PRO A 206 21.61 3.14 -15.56
N PRO A 207 20.64 3.36 -16.45
CA PRO A 207 20.91 3.33 -17.88
C PRO A 207 22.03 4.32 -18.22
N ARG A 208 22.90 3.93 -19.17
CA ARG A 208 24.13 4.67 -19.54
C ARG A 208 23.92 6.15 -19.93
N TRP A 209 22.67 6.60 -20.04
CA TRP A 209 22.32 8.00 -20.36
C TRP A 209 22.19 8.91 -19.12
N ILE A 210 22.36 8.39 -17.92
CA ILE A 210 22.32 9.15 -16.65
C ILE A 210 23.74 9.39 -16.09
N GLY A 211 24.80 8.86 -16.77
CA GLY A 211 26.19 9.06 -16.39
C GLY A 211 26.94 9.94 -17.36
#